data_f42a3bfe576ad47c61a49f0602ccfadd
#
_entry.id   f42a3bfe576ad47c61a49f0602ccfadd
#
_cell.length_a   1.000
_cell.length_b   1.000
_cell.length_c   1.000
_cell.angle_alpha   90.00
_cell.angle_beta   90.00
_cell.angle_gamma   90.00
#
_symmetry.space_group_name_H-M   'P 1'
#
loop_
_entity.id
_entity.type
_entity.pdbx_description
1 polymer ?
#
loop_
_entity_poly.entity_id
_entity_poly.type
_entity_poly.pdbx_seq_one_letter_code
_entity_poly.pdbx_strand_id
1 'polypeptide(L)'
;MQQTAPNRPEKGRFVISLDFEINWGVRDQQTLAQYGPNLLGVRQAVPAMLELFEEFGLRVTWATVGLLFFATKRDLLAHLPTVRPEYANPVLSPYRALDQVGENEAADPYHFGYSLIEQIKRTPGQEIATHTFCHYYCLERGQTAEAFRADLAAAVRVAREQGLALRSLVFPRNQYNADYLAICEELGIISYRGNENSWIYKERSEEQQSLYKRGARLLDAYLALSGPNCHPLAEIARRFPYNIPASRFLRPWSGRLRALEGLRLRRILSGMDYAARNGQVFHLWWHPHNFGMNLPQNLTVLRRIAAHYHQLRATYGMESQSMGDLAAELQCYSPASA
;
A
#
# COMPACT_ATOMS: atom_id res chain seq x y z
N MET A 1 -45.33 8.35 -15.09
CA MET A 1 -44.74 7.19 -14.39
C MET A 1 -43.39 6.90 -15.06
N GLN A 2 -42.29 7.44 -14.52
CA GLN A 2 -40.94 7.07 -14.96
C GLN A 2 -40.64 5.70 -14.34
N GLN A 3 -40.48 4.69 -15.17
CA GLN A 3 -39.97 3.40 -14.76
C GLN A 3 -38.51 3.61 -14.33
N THR A 4 -38.27 3.52 -13.05
CA THR A 4 -36.91 3.40 -12.50
C THR A 4 -36.31 2.12 -13.05
N ALA A 5 -35.24 2.26 -13.85
CA ALA A 5 -34.48 1.11 -14.33
C ALA A 5 -34.08 0.21 -13.13
N PRO A 6 -34.16 -1.12 -13.29
CA PRO A 6 -33.79 -2.02 -12.18
C PRO A 6 -32.35 -1.73 -11.74
N ASN A 7 -32.19 -1.44 -10.46
CA ASN A 7 -30.91 -1.16 -9.83
C ASN A 7 -29.98 -2.38 -10.09
N ARG A 8 -29.03 -2.23 -11.04
CA ARG A 8 -28.03 -3.28 -11.26
C ARG A 8 -27.29 -3.46 -9.93
N PRO A 9 -27.16 -4.69 -9.42
CA PRO A 9 -26.40 -4.90 -8.19
C PRO A 9 -24.99 -4.32 -8.37
N GLU A 10 -24.56 -3.55 -7.39
CA GLU A 10 -23.19 -2.99 -7.41
C GLU A 10 -22.20 -4.13 -7.56
N LYS A 11 -21.23 -3.96 -8.46
CA LYS A 11 -20.17 -4.95 -8.65
C LYS A 11 -19.18 -4.87 -7.49
N GLY A 12 -18.64 -6.01 -7.06
CA GLY A 12 -17.52 -6.03 -6.13
C GLY A 12 -16.26 -5.39 -6.71
N ARG A 13 -15.42 -4.80 -5.87
CA ARG A 13 -14.12 -4.23 -6.26
C ARG A 13 -12.99 -4.96 -5.55
N PHE A 14 -11.99 -5.38 -6.32
CA PHE A 14 -10.75 -5.93 -5.80
C PHE A 14 -9.64 -4.90 -5.95
N VAL A 15 -9.18 -4.35 -4.83
CA VAL A 15 -8.10 -3.37 -4.76
C VAL A 15 -6.87 -4.03 -4.17
N ILE A 16 -5.71 -3.76 -4.78
CA ILE A 16 -4.40 -4.16 -4.26
C ILE A 16 -3.55 -2.92 -4.10
N SER A 17 -2.91 -2.76 -2.93
CA SER A 17 -1.86 -1.76 -2.73
C SER A 17 -0.59 -2.37 -2.15
N LEU A 18 0.54 -1.88 -2.61
CA LEU A 18 1.86 -2.34 -2.24
C LEU A 18 2.66 -1.19 -1.63
N ASP A 19 3.25 -1.41 -0.46
CA ASP A 19 4.14 -0.45 0.18
C ASP A 19 5.54 -0.67 -0.37
N PHE A 20 5.90 0.12 -1.40
CA PHE A 20 7.19 0.01 -2.09
C PHE A 20 8.21 0.96 -1.45
N GLU A 21 8.95 0.43 -0.49
CA GLU A 21 9.79 1.19 0.42
C GLU A 21 11.23 0.68 0.54
N ILE A 22 11.52 -0.59 0.18
CA ILE A 22 12.81 -1.27 0.34
C ILE A 22 13.37 -1.04 1.77
N ASN A 23 14.63 -0.55 1.90
CA ASN A 23 15.22 -0.32 3.22
C ASN A 23 14.64 0.91 3.94
N TRP A 24 14.07 1.87 3.22
CA TRP A 24 13.55 3.09 3.84
C TRP A 24 12.44 2.84 4.86
N GLY A 25 11.63 1.79 4.66
CA GLY A 25 10.54 1.45 5.57
C GLY A 25 10.92 0.56 6.76
N VAL A 26 12.11 -0.08 6.73
CA VAL A 26 12.49 -1.07 7.75
C VAL A 26 13.80 -0.74 8.48
N ARG A 27 14.55 0.26 8.02
CA ARG A 27 15.89 0.63 8.47
C ARG A 27 16.03 0.86 9.99
N ASP A 28 14.97 1.28 10.64
CA ASP A 28 14.90 1.59 12.07
C ASP A 28 14.48 0.38 12.93
N GLN A 29 14.07 -0.72 12.29
CA GLN A 29 13.64 -1.95 12.96
C GLN A 29 14.52 -3.16 12.61
N GLN A 30 15.13 -3.15 11.43
CA GLN A 30 15.87 -4.27 10.87
C GLN A 30 17.28 -3.84 10.45
N THR A 31 18.24 -4.72 10.65
CA THR A 31 19.59 -4.51 10.11
C THR A 31 19.72 -5.19 8.75
N LEU A 32 20.61 -4.67 7.89
CA LEU A 32 20.91 -5.29 6.59
C LEU A 32 21.44 -6.73 6.73
N ALA A 33 22.16 -7.02 7.83
CA ALA A 33 22.65 -8.36 8.12
C ALA A 33 21.49 -9.36 8.32
N GLN A 34 20.39 -8.92 8.92
CA GLN A 34 19.23 -9.78 9.22
C GLN A 34 18.22 -9.81 8.09
N TYR A 35 17.98 -8.67 7.43
CA TYR A 35 16.88 -8.50 6.48
C TYR A 35 17.33 -8.20 5.04
N GLY A 36 18.63 -8.02 4.82
CA GLY A 36 19.20 -7.74 3.49
C GLY A 36 18.75 -8.71 2.39
N PRO A 37 18.73 -10.04 2.61
CA PRO A 37 18.22 -10.98 1.61
C PRO A 37 16.78 -10.70 1.15
N ASN A 38 15.88 -10.28 2.05
CA ASN A 38 14.51 -9.86 1.71
C ASN A 38 14.51 -8.63 0.81
N LEU A 39 15.35 -7.64 1.14
CA LEU A 39 15.45 -6.39 0.39
C LEU A 39 16.05 -6.60 -1.00
N LEU A 40 17.11 -7.41 -1.12
CA LEU A 40 17.71 -7.76 -2.41
C LEU A 40 16.74 -8.58 -3.28
N GLY A 41 15.99 -9.49 -2.68
CA GLY A 41 15.03 -10.33 -3.38
C GLY A 41 13.88 -9.53 -4.03
N VAL A 42 13.68 -8.27 -3.66
CA VAL A 42 12.70 -7.39 -4.32
C VAL A 42 12.99 -7.22 -5.81
N ARG A 43 14.27 -7.31 -6.22
CA ARG A 43 14.72 -7.23 -7.61
C ARG A 43 14.16 -8.35 -8.49
N GLN A 44 13.85 -9.50 -7.89
CA GLN A 44 13.19 -10.63 -8.55
C GLN A 44 11.69 -10.62 -8.29
N ALA A 45 11.27 -10.21 -7.10
CA ALA A 45 9.87 -10.23 -6.70
C ALA A 45 9.01 -9.23 -7.50
N VAL A 46 9.49 -8.00 -7.73
CA VAL A 46 8.74 -6.98 -8.46
C VAL A 46 8.44 -7.40 -9.89
N PRO A 47 9.44 -7.79 -10.74
CA PRO A 47 9.16 -8.26 -12.08
C PRO A 47 8.19 -9.45 -12.12
N ALA A 48 8.38 -10.45 -11.26
CA ALA A 48 7.53 -11.63 -11.22
C ALA A 48 6.09 -11.31 -10.77
N MET A 49 5.89 -10.33 -9.89
CA MET A 49 4.56 -9.84 -9.55
C MET A 49 3.92 -9.08 -10.72
N LEU A 50 4.68 -8.24 -11.43
CA LEU A 50 4.18 -7.49 -12.58
C LEU A 50 3.71 -8.42 -13.70
N GLU A 51 4.49 -9.47 -14.03
CA GLU A 51 4.10 -10.51 -14.99
C GLU A 51 2.77 -11.17 -14.58
N LEU A 52 2.61 -11.52 -13.29
CA LEU A 52 1.39 -12.12 -12.79
C LEU A 52 0.21 -11.14 -12.83
N PHE A 53 0.42 -9.87 -12.50
CA PHE A 53 -0.62 -8.85 -12.56
C PHE A 53 -1.09 -8.61 -13.99
N GLU A 54 -0.17 -8.58 -14.95
CA GLU A 54 -0.50 -8.46 -16.37
C GLU A 54 -1.26 -9.69 -16.88
N GLU A 55 -0.82 -10.91 -16.54
CA GLU A 55 -1.47 -12.18 -16.92
C GLU A 55 -2.95 -12.22 -16.48
N PHE A 56 -3.27 -11.73 -15.28
CA PHE A 56 -4.62 -11.77 -14.74
C PHE A 56 -5.40 -10.44 -14.90
N GLY A 57 -4.81 -9.43 -15.54
CA GLY A 57 -5.41 -8.11 -15.73
C GLY A 57 -5.67 -7.40 -14.39
N LEU A 58 -4.78 -7.57 -13.41
CA LEU A 58 -4.87 -6.92 -12.10
C LEU A 58 -4.32 -5.50 -12.14
N ARG A 59 -5.11 -4.57 -11.65
CA ARG A 59 -4.73 -3.17 -11.47
C ARG A 59 -4.28 -2.95 -10.03
N VAL A 60 -3.06 -2.46 -9.85
CA VAL A 60 -2.41 -2.42 -8.54
C VAL A 60 -1.83 -1.04 -8.27
N THR A 61 -1.93 -0.58 -7.03
CA THR A 61 -1.35 0.67 -6.55
C THR A 61 -0.01 0.38 -5.86
N TRP A 62 1.05 1.03 -6.32
CA TRP A 62 2.40 0.96 -5.76
C TRP A 62 2.70 2.25 -4.98
N ALA A 63 2.44 2.23 -3.68
CA ALA A 63 2.75 3.34 -2.80
C ALA A 63 4.27 3.40 -2.59
N THR A 64 4.90 4.34 -3.27
CA THR A 64 6.35 4.43 -3.42
C THR A 64 6.93 5.52 -2.53
N VAL A 65 7.97 5.20 -1.75
CA VAL A 65 8.76 6.17 -1.00
C VAL A 65 9.50 7.09 -1.98
N GLY A 66 9.38 8.39 -1.82
CA GLY A 66 9.95 9.39 -2.74
C GLY A 66 11.46 9.29 -2.92
N LEU A 67 12.18 8.86 -1.89
CA LEU A 67 13.63 8.62 -1.95
C LEU A 67 14.03 7.53 -2.97
N LEU A 68 13.11 6.68 -3.42
CA LEU A 68 13.36 5.63 -4.42
C LEU A 68 13.33 6.15 -5.87
N PHE A 69 12.85 7.37 -6.11
CA PHE A 69 12.75 7.94 -7.46
C PHE A 69 14.08 8.39 -8.05
N PHE A 70 15.16 8.32 -7.30
CA PHE A 70 16.47 8.78 -7.75
C PHE A 70 17.36 7.64 -8.21
N ALA A 71 18.10 7.87 -9.32
CA ALA A 71 19.10 6.93 -9.82
C ALA A 71 20.45 7.11 -9.12
N THR A 72 20.72 8.32 -8.57
CA THR A 72 22.00 8.65 -7.93
C THR A 72 21.81 9.38 -6.61
N LYS A 73 22.79 9.23 -5.72
CA LYS A 73 22.85 9.95 -4.44
C LYS A 73 22.90 11.47 -4.65
N ARG A 74 23.67 11.93 -5.65
CA ARG A 74 23.77 13.35 -5.97
C ARG A 74 22.38 13.95 -6.25
N ASP A 75 21.59 13.29 -7.10
CA ASP A 75 20.26 13.77 -7.47
C ASP A 75 19.30 13.68 -6.28
N LEU A 76 19.37 12.62 -5.49
CA LEU A 76 18.63 12.48 -4.25
C LEU A 76 18.89 13.65 -3.30
N LEU A 77 20.16 13.99 -3.05
CA LEU A 77 20.53 15.07 -2.14
C LEU A 77 20.08 16.45 -2.64
N ALA A 78 20.06 16.67 -3.96
CA ALA A 78 19.61 17.92 -4.57
C ALA A 78 18.09 18.18 -4.43
N HIS A 79 17.30 17.13 -4.18
CA HIS A 79 15.83 17.22 -4.13
C HIS A 79 15.25 17.11 -2.71
N LEU A 80 16.09 17.07 -1.69
CA LEU A 80 15.63 16.99 -0.31
C LEU A 80 14.78 18.21 0.07
N PRO A 81 13.69 18.02 0.85
CA PRO A 81 12.90 19.14 1.37
C PRO A 81 13.74 19.97 2.37
N THR A 82 13.48 21.27 2.41
CA THR A 82 14.15 22.20 3.34
C THR A 82 13.67 22.02 4.77
N VAL A 83 12.35 21.81 4.95
CA VAL A 83 11.75 21.52 6.25
C VAL A 83 11.63 20.00 6.40
N ARG A 84 12.16 19.48 7.50
CA ARG A 84 12.23 18.03 7.77
C ARG A 84 11.70 17.72 9.16
N PRO A 85 11.17 16.48 9.40
CA PRO A 85 10.71 16.12 10.73
C PRO A 85 11.88 16.01 11.72
N GLU A 86 11.70 16.61 12.88
CA GLU A 86 12.63 16.52 14.03
C GLU A 86 12.08 15.52 15.06
N TYR A 87 12.07 14.24 14.69
CA TYR A 87 11.55 13.20 15.58
C TYR A 87 12.29 13.17 16.91
N ALA A 88 11.54 13.04 18.02
CA ALA A 88 12.12 12.87 19.36
C ALA A 88 13.02 11.61 19.42
N ASN A 89 12.67 10.55 18.69
CA ASN A 89 13.57 9.42 18.43
C ASN A 89 14.34 9.66 17.12
N PRO A 90 15.62 10.03 17.15
CA PRO A 90 16.40 10.39 15.98
C PRO A 90 16.61 9.22 14.99
N VAL A 91 16.44 7.97 15.41
CA VAL A 91 16.54 6.78 14.56
C VAL A 91 15.45 6.78 13.50
N LEU A 92 14.30 7.42 13.75
CA LEU A 92 13.19 7.50 12.82
C LEU A 92 13.48 8.40 11.60
N SER A 93 14.45 9.32 11.71
CA SER A 93 14.81 10.23 10.61
C SER A 93 15.70 9.55 9.56
N PRO A 94 15.25 9.38 8.29
CA PRO A 94 16.09 8.80 7.24
C PRO A 94 17.23 9.74 6.84
N TYR A 95 17.09 11.03 7.08
CA TYR A 95 18.08 12.04 6.71
C TYR A 95 19.43 11.86 7.43
N ARG A 96 19.43 11.21 8.59
CA ARG A 96 20.68 10.89 9.34
C ARG A 96 21.46 9.72 8.74
N ALA A 97 20.82 8.90 7.91
CA ALA A 97 21.44 7.76 7.26
C ALA A 97 21.97 8.08 5.85
N LEU A 98 21.72 9.28 5.32
CA LEU A 98 22.06 9.64 3.95
C LEU A 98 23.58 9.55 3.65
N ASP A 99 24.43 9.81 4.63
CA ASP A 99 25.88 9.69 4.47
C ASP A 99 26.31 8.25 4.19
N GLN A 100 25.54 7.27 4.68
CA GLN A 100 25.81 5.84 4.52
C GLN A 100 25.22 5.27 3.21
N VAL A 101 24.38 6.02 2.51
CA VAL A 101 23.79 5.62 1.23
C VAL A 101 24.88 5.62 0.15
N GLY A 102 24.92 4.56 -0.65
CA GLY A 102 25.85 4.44 -1.78
C GLY A 102 25.56 5.41 -2.92
N GLU A 103 26.44 5.47 -3.91
CA GLU A 103 26.37 6.47 -4.98
C GLU A 103 25.21 6.27 -5.97
N ASN A 104 24.75 5.05 -6.14
CA ASN A 104 23.70 4.69 -7.09
C ASN A 104 23.14 3.29 -6.81
N GLU A 105 22.16 2.88 -7.63
CA GLU A 105 21.46 1.59 -7.48
C GLU A 105 22.36 0.37 -7.61
N ALA A 106 23.43 0.45 -8.41
CA ALA A 106 24.38 -0.66 -8.57
C ALA A 106 25.28 -0.83 -7.34
N ALA A 107 25.68 0.29 -6.72
CA ALA A 107 26.51 0.29 -5.52
C ALA A 107 25.69 0.04 -4.24
N ASP A 108 24.40 0.41 -4.25
CA ASP A 108 23.52 0.30 -3.08
C ASP A 108 22.09 -0.10 -3.50
N PRO A 109 21.85 -1.39 -3.77
CA PRO A 109 20.53 -1.88 -4.15
C PRO A 109 19.50 -1.83 -3.02
N TYR A 110 19.89 -1.47 -1.81
CA TYR A 110 19.01 -1.39 -0.64
C TYR A 110 18.26 -0.06 -0.54
N HIS A 111 18.87 1.03 -1.02
CA HIS A 111 18.31 2.38 -0.90
C HIS A 111 17.81 2.96 -2.23
N PHE A 112 18.13 2.35 -3.36
CA PHE A 112 17.69 2.77 -4.68
C PHE A 112 16.72 1.76 -5.29
N GLY A 113 15.72 2.27 -6.02
CA GLY A 113 14.69 1.45 -6.66
C GLY A 113 14.22 2.00 -8.00
N TYR A 114 14.98 2.94 -8.59
CA TYR A 114 14.61 3.65 -9.81
C TYR A 114 14.32 2.70 -10.98
N SER A 115 15.16 1.68 -11.18
CA SER A 115 14.96 0.69 -12.25
C SER A 115 13.65 -0.10 -12.10
N LEU A 116 13.23 -0.37 -10.87
CA LEU A 116 11.96 -1.06 -10.58
C LEU A 116 10.76 -0.12 -10.80
N ILE A 117 10.88 1.17 -10.43
CA ILE A 117 9.85 2.18 -10.73
C ILE A 117 9.59 2.26 -12.24
N GLU A 118 10.66 2.27 -13.06
CA GLU A 118 10.54 2.28 -14.50
C GLU A 118 9.86 1.02 -15.07
N GLN A 119 10.05 -0.14 -14.47
CA GLN A 119 9.33 -1.36 -14.84
C GLN A 119 7.84 -1.25 -14.48
N ILE A 120 7.52 -0.78 -13.26
CA ILE A 120 6.14 -0.57 -12.81
C ILE A 120 5.41 0.41 -13.77
N LYS A 121 6.04 1.54 -14.12
CA LYS A 121 5.47 2.54 -15.06
C LYS A 121 5.12 1.95 -16.43
N ARG A 122 5.93 1.03 -16.92
CA ARG A 122 5.74 0.43 -18.26
C ARG A 122 4.69 -0.68 -18.27
N THR A 123 4.35 -1.23 -17.11
CA THR A 123 3.37 -2.32 -17.01
C THR A 123 1.95 -1.76 -16.99
N PRO A 124 1.06 -2.18 -17.91
CA PRO A 124 -0.30 -1.68 -17.96
C PRO A 124 -1.07 -1.93 -16.66
N GLY A 125 -1.91 -0.96 -16.27
CA GLY A 125 -2.78 -1.11 -15.10
C GLY A 125 -2.09 -0.89 -13.75
N GLN A 126 -0.80 -0.49 -13.73
CA GLN A 126 -0.09 -0.20 -12.49
C GLN A 126 -0.14 1.30 -12.19
N GLU A 127 -0.62 1.66 -11.01
CA GLU A 127 -0.61 3.02 -10.48
C GLU A 127 0.62 3.21 -9.60
N ILE A 128 1.39 4.27 -9.83
CA ILE A 128 2.38 4.74 -8.87
C ILE A 128 1.71 5.79 -7.98
N ALA A 129 1.63 5.48 -6.69
CA ALA A 129 1.13 6.31 -5.62
C ALA A 129 2.28 6.73 -4.69
N THR A 130 2.00 7.56 -3.69
CA THR A 130 3.01 7.97 -2.72
C THR A 130 2.94 7.19 -1.42
N HIS A 131 4.13 6.89 -0.86
CA HIS A 131 4.34 6.47 0.52
C HIS A 131 5.10 7.55 1.28
N THR A 132 4.76 8.82 1.01
CA THR A 132 5.47 10.05 1.38
C THR A 132 6.88 10.14 0.77
N PHE A 133 7.58 11.26 0.92
CA PHE A 133 8.92 11.38 0.36
C PHE A 133 9.94 10.56 1.14
N CYS A 134 9.95 10.73 2.46
CA CYS A 134 10.97 10.15 3.32
C CYS A 134 10.47 8.97 4.19
N HIS A 135 9.32 8.37 3.88
CA HIS A 135 8.63 7.43 4.76
C HIS A 135 8.22 8.10 6.08
N TYR A 136 7.47 9.21 5.98
CA TYR A 136 7.12 10.11 7.07
C TYR A 136 6.17 9.49 8.10
N TYR A 137 6.49 9.61 9.39
CA TYR A 137 5.68 9.08 10.49
C TYR A 137 4.79 10.15 11.10
N CYS A 138 3.49 10.11 10.82
CA CYS A 138 2.53 11.17 11.17
C CYS A 138 2.13 11.21 12.65
N LEU A 139 2.40 10.15 13.44
CA LEU A 139 2.00 10.06 14.85
C LEU A 139 3.18 10.04 15.82
N GLU A 140 4.41 10.14 15.31
CA GLU A 140 5.62 10.14 16.14
C GLU A 140 5.90 11.54 16.69
N ARG A 141 6.41 11.63 17.91
CA ARG A 141 6.73 12.90 18.56
C ARG A 141 7.83 13.66 17.81
N GLY A 142 7.64 14.98 17.66
CA GLY A 142 8.58 15.88 16.98
C GLY A 142 8.32 16.05 15.48
N GLN A 143 7.26 15.42 14.94
CA GLN A 143 6.77 15.72 13.63
C GLN A 143 5.78 16.90 13.64
N THR A 144 5.62 17.61 12.53
CA THR A 144 4.72 18.78 12.42
C THR A 144 3.97 18.76 11.09
N ALA A 145 2.84 19.47 11.02
CA ALA A 145 2.08 19.64 9.77
C ALA A 145 2.92 20.32 8.67
N GLU A 146 3.78 21.27 9.04
CA GLU A 146 4.68 21.95 8.11
C GLU A 146 5.71 20.97 7.50
N ALA A 147 6.33 20.15 8.34
CA ALA A 147 7.27 19.12 7.88
C ALA A 147 6.58 18.04 7.02
N PHE A 148 5.34 17.65 7.36
CA PHE A 148 4.55 16.75 6.53
C PHE A 148 4.21 17.36 5.17
N ARG A 149 3.79 18.64 5.14
CA ARG A 149 3.54 19.37 3.89
C ARG A 149 4.78 19.42 3.00
N ALA A 150 5.93 19.75 3.56
CA ALA A 150 7.19 19.82 2.83
C ALA A 150 7.60 18.45 2.27
N ASP A 151 7.42 17.40 3.04
CA ASP A 151 7.69 16.02 2.65
C ASP A 151 6.78 15.56 1.50
N LEU A 152 5.45 15.72 1.65
CA LEU A 152 4.51 15.31 0.62
C LEU A 152 4.67 16.15 -0.66
N ALA A 153 4.91 17.46 -0.53
CA ALA A 153 5.19 18.32 -1.68
C ALA A 153 6.47 17.90 -2.42
N ALA A 154 7.50 17.44 -1.70
CA ALA A 154 8.71 16.89 -2.32
C ALA A 154 8.39 15.60 -3.10
N ALA A 155 7.59 14.69 -2.56
CA ALA A 155 7.16 13.47 -3.26
C ALA A 155 6.39 13.81 -4.54
N VAL A 156 5.42 14.73 -4.47
CA VAL A 156 4.63 15.16 -5.63
C VAL A 156 5.49 15.83 -6.69
N ARG A 157 6.44 16.69 -6.29
CA ARG A 157 7.36 17.37 -7.21
C ARG A 157 8.22 16.37 -7.98
N VAL A 158 8.90 15.46 -7.28
CA VAL A 158 9.80 14.47 -7.88
C VAL A 158 9.04 13.54 -8.84
N ALA A 159 7.86 13.09 -8.46
CA ALA A 159 7.01 12.29 -9.34
C ALA A 159 6.60 13.06 -10.61
N ARG A 160 6.23 14.35 -10.46
CA ARG A 160 5.86 15.22 -11.60
C ARG A 160 7.02 15.41 -12.57
N GLU A 161 8.24 15.57 -12.08
CA GLU A 161 9.47 15.65 -12.90
C GLU A 161 9.69 14.39 -13.74
N GLN A 162 9.13 13.26 -13.31
CA GLN A 162 9.14 11.99 -14.05
C GLN A 162 7.85 11.70 -14.84
N GLY A 163 7.00 12.73 -15.02
CA GLY A 163 5.75 12.64 -15.77
C GLY A 163 4.63 11.89 -15.06
N LEU A 164 4.70 11.75 -13.73
CA LEU A 164 3.71 11.06 -12.91
C LEU A 164 2.85 12.05 -12.12
N ALA A 165 1.55 11.75 -12.02
CA ALA A 165 0.61 12.43 -11.13
C ALA A 165 0.25 11.51 -9.97
N LEU A 166 0.74 11.80 -8.77
CA LEU A 166 0.39 11.04 -7.57
C LEU A 166 -1.03 11.41 -7.13
N ARG A 167 -1.92 10.45 -7.11
CA ARG A 167 -3.34 10.64 -6.74
C ARG A 167 -3.72 9.91 -5.46
N SER A 168 -2.96 8.88 -5.09
CA SER A 168 -3.21 8.04 -3.93
C SER A 168 -2.05 8.08 -2.96
N LEU A 169 -2.36 7.99 -1.66
CA LEU A 169 -1.39 7.98 -0.56
C LEU A 169 -1.59 6.74 0.31
N VAL A 170 -0.50 6.12 0.70
CA VAL A 170 -0.47 5.20 1.84
C VAL A 170 0.39 5.82 2.93
N PHE A 171 -0.17 6.03 4.11
CA PHE A 171 0.57 6.55 5.25
C PHE A 171 1.54 5.50 5.78
N PRO A 172 2.84 5.82 5.93
CA PRO A 172 3.83 4.91 6.50
C PRO A 172 3.41 4.34 7.85
N ARG A 173 3.64 3.03 8.04
CA ARG A 173 3.19 2.26 9.21
C ARG A 173 1.68 2.35 9.49
N ASN A 174 0.90 2.72 8.49
CA ASN A 174 -0.52 3.00 8.64
C ASN A 174 -0.82 4.05 9.74
N GLN A 175 0.14 4.95 10.00
CA GLN A 175 -0.01 6.08 10.91
C GLN A 175 -0.76 7.22 10.23
N TYR A 176 -2.05 7.09 10.14
CA TYR A 176 -2.94 8.09 9.57
C TYR A 176 -3.20 9.24 10.56
N ASN A 177 -3.11 10.48 10.08
CA ASN A 177 -3.46 11.68 10.84
C ASN A 177 -4.56 12.46 10.10
N ALA A 178 -5.74 12.57 10.73
CA ALA A 178 -6.90 13.23 10.14
C ALA A 178 -6.65 14.73 9.85
N ASP A 179 -5.84 15.39 10.67
CA ASP A 179 -5.54 16.83 10.53
C ASP A 179 -4.69 17.12 9.28
N TYR A 180 -4.08 16.09 8.68
CA TYR A 180 -3.23 16.23 7.50
C TYR A 180 -3.96 15.98 6.18
N LEU A 181 -5.24 15.59 6.23
CA LEU A 181 -6.00 15.31 5.00
C LEU A 181 -6.20 16.55 4.13
N ALA A 182 -6.37 17.74 4.73
CA ALA A 182 -6.44 18.99 3.98
C ALA A 182 -5.14 19.26 3.19
N ILE A 183 -3.98 18.93 3.77
CA ILE A 183 -2.68 19.03 3.09
C ILE A 183 -2.61 18.05 1.92
N CYS A 184 -3.13 16.83 2.10
CA CYS A 184 -3.19 15.83 1.04
C CYS A 184 -4.03 16.34 -0.15
N GLU A 185 -5.22 16.89 0.12
CA GLU A 185 -6.13 17.45 -0.88
C GLU A 185 -5.48 18.61 -1.64
N GLU A 186 -4.88 19.58 -0.94
CA GLU A 186 -4.17 20.72 -1.53
C GLU A 186 -3.04 20.29 -2.50
N LEU A 187 -2.40 19.16 -2.21
CA LEU A 187 -1.31 18.62 -3.03
C LEU A 187 -1.78 17.61 -4.10
N GLY A 188 -3.12 17.50 -4.29
CA GLY A 188 -3.71 16.71 -5.36
C GLY A 188 -3.92 15.22 -5.05
N ILE A 189 -3.77 14.83 -3.79
CA ILE A 189 -4.09 13.46 -3.35
C ILE A 189 -5.60 13.34 -3.16
N ILE A 190 -6.22 12.41 -3.88
CA ILE A 190 -7.67 12.21 -3.88
C ILE A 190 -8.12 10.96 -3.11
N SER A 191 -7.20 10.08 -2.77
CA SER A 191 -7.48 8.89 -1.95
C SER A 191 -6.30 8.52 -1.06
N TYR A 192 -6.62 7.81 0.01
CA TYR A 192 -5.61 7.21 0.88
C TYR A 192 -6.07 5.85 1.40
N ARG A 193 -5.11 4.98 1.75
CA ARG A 193 -5.41 3.73 2.43
C ARG A 193 -5.57 3.99 3.91
N GLY A 194 -6.80 3.75 4.42
CA GLY A 194 -7.07 3.69 5.86
C GLY A 194 -6.81 2.30 6.43
N ASN A 195 -6.90 2.21 7.74
CA ASN A 195 -6.74 0.95 8.46
C ASN A 195 -8.01 0.09 8.40
N GLU A 196 -7.85 -1.20 8.69
CA GLU A 196 -8.95 -2.14 8.82
C GLU A 196 -9.92 -1.68 9.93
N ASN A 197 -11.23 -1.76 9.69
CA ASN A 197 -12.29 -1.36 10.63
C ASN A 197 -12.43 -2.35 11.80
N SER A 198 -11.34 -2.60 12.53
CA SER A 198 -11.33 -3.46 13.70
C SER A 198 -10.48 -2.85 14.81
N TRP A 199 -10.90 -3.03 16.07
CA TRP A 199 -10.16 -2.56 17.25
C TRP A 199 -8.72 -3.08 17.32
N ILE A 200 -8.44 -4.23 16.67
CA ILE A 200 -7.11 -4.87 16.58
C ILE A 200 -6.14 -4.02 15.75
N TYR A 201 -6.67 -3.26 14.78
CA TYR A 201 -5.91 -2.53 13.76
C TYR A 201 -5.94 -1.00 13.93
N LYS A 202 -6.53 -0.46 15.02
CA LYS A 202 -6.53 0.98 15.28
C LYS A 202 -5.10 1.53 15.35
N GLU A 203 -4.91 2.71 14.73
CA GLU A 203 -3.65 3.44 14.64
C GLU A 203 -3.07 3.74 16.02
N ARG A 204 -1.74 3.69 16.12
CA ARG A 204 -0.99 4.11 17.31
C ARG A 204 0.46 4.41 16.94
N SER A 205 1.10 5.27 17.73
CA SER A 205 2.55 5.42 17.73
C SER A 205 3.23 4.11 18.13
N GLU A 206 4.52 3.97 17.78
CA GLU A 206 5.29 2.74 18.05
C GLU A 206 5.34 2.39 19.54
N GLU A 207 5.46 3.39 20.42
CA GLU A 207 5.47 3.23 21.88
C GLU A 207 4.18 2.60 22.44
N GLN A 208 3.07 2.67 21.71
CA GLN A 208 1.75 2.19 22.16
C GLN A 208 1.41 0.79 21.65
N GLN A 209 2.29 0.13 20.89
CA GLN A 209 2.03 -1.22 20.38
C GLN A 209 2.28 -2.30 21.42
N SER A 210 1.23 -2.97 21.89
CA SER A 210 1.32 -4.09 22.83
C SER A 210 1.59 -5.43 22.14
N LEU A 211 2.37 -6.31 22.77
CA LEU A 211 2.61 -7.70 22.32
C LEU A 211 1.29 -8.48 22.13
N TYR A 212 0.29 -8.20 22.98
CA TYR A 212 -1.03 -8.82 22.89
C TYR A 212 -1.74 -8.52 21.56
N LYS A 213 -1.68 -7.25 21.08
CA LYS A 213 -2.24 -6.88 19.78
C LYS A 213 -1.49 -7.51 18.61
N ARG A 214 -0.16 -7.66 18.74
CA ARG A 214 0.63 -8.38 17.73
C ARG A 214 0.20 -9.85 17.62
N GLY A 215 -0.04 -10.51 18.76
CA GLY A 215 -0.58 -11.87 18.81
C GLY A 215 -1.99 -11.95 18.22
N ALA A 216 -2.88 -11.02 18.57
CA ALA A 216 -4.24 -10.98 18.03
C ALA A 216 -4.26 -10.78 16.49
N ARG A 217 -3.41 -9.92 15.94
CA ARG A 217 -3.24 -9.74 14.48
C ARG A 217 -2.71 -11.01 13.80
N LEU A 218 -1.81 -11.74 14.48
CA LEU A 218 -1.32 -13.01 13.96
C LEU A 218 -2.46 -14.04 13.91
N LEU A 219 -3.24 -14.17 14.98
CA LEU A 219 -4.38 -15.08 15.02
C LEU A 219 -5.46 -14.71 13.99
N ASP A 220 -5.77 -13.41 13.83
CA ASP A 220 -6.77 -12.95 12.84
C ASP A 220 -6.37 -13.25 11.40
N ALA A 221 -5.09 -13.38 11.11
CA ALA A 221 -4.62 -13.78 9.78
C ALA A 221 -5.03 -15.22 9.40
N TYR A 222 -5.30 -16.07 10.40
CA TYR A 222 -5.67 -17.50 10.21
C TYR A 222 -7.11 -17.79 10.63
N LEU A 223 -7.63 -17.06 11.63
CA LEU A 223 -8.98 -17.23 12.19
C LEU A 223 -9.81 -15.97 11.91
N ALA A 224 -11.09 -16.15 11.59
CA ALA A 224 -11.97 -15.06 11.18
C ALA A 224 -12.44 -14.19 12.38
N LEU A 225 -11.52 -13.57 13.13
CA LEU A 225 -11.86 -12.76 14.32
C LEU A 225 -12.46 -11.40 13.96
N SER A 226 -11.97 -10.76 12.90
CA SER A 226 -12.37 -9.40 12.48
C SER A 226 -13.42 -9.36 11.36
N GLY A 227 -14.06 -10.50 11.01
CA GLY A 227 -15.02 -10.54 9.90
C GLY A 227 -14.36 -10.38 8.51
N PRO A 228 -15.15 -10.18 7.43
CA PRO A 228 -14.63 -10.06 6.06
C PRO A 228 -13.85 -8.77 5.83
N ASN A 229 -14.07 -7.72 6.61
CA ASN A 229 -13.50 -6.37 6.47
C ASN A 229 -13.66 -5.82 5.03
N CYS A 230 -14.83 -6.01 4.44
CA CYS A 230 -15.17 -5.43 3.14
C CYS A 230 -15.91 -4.11 3.38
N HIS A 231 -15.83 -3.20 2.42
CA HIS A 231 -16.29 -1.82 2.60
C HIS A 231 -17.28 -1.45 1.49
N PRO A 232 -18.51 -0.98 1.83
CA PRO A 232 -19.48 -0.47 0.87
C PRO A 232 -18.93 0.80 0.18
N LEU A 233 -19.14 0.94 -1.14
CA LEU A 233 -18.75 2.14 -1.89
C LEU A 233 -19.35 3.42 -1.29
N ALA A 234 -20.60 3.35 -0.87
CA ALA A 234 -21.31 4.47 -0.23
C ALA A 234 -20.62 4.96 1.06
N GLU A 235 -19.94 4.09 1.82
CA GLU A 235 -19.16 4.50 2.99
C GLU A 235 -17.85 5.19 2.59
N ILE A 236 -17.17 4.67 1.59
CA ILE A 236 -15.92 5.26 1.07
C ILE A 236 -16.19 6.64 0.48
N ALA A 237 -17.32 6.82 -0.21
CA ALA A 237 -17.72 8.07 -0.86
C ALA A 237 -18.08 9.22 0.11
N ARG A 238 -18.23 8.95 1.43
CA ARG A 238 -18.71 9.96 2.41
C ARG A 238 -17.77 11.12 2.65
N ARG A 239 -16.49 10.94 2.47
CA ARG A 239 -15.46 11.96 2.80
C ARG A 239 -14.37 12.01 1.75
N PHE A 240 -13.90 13.20 1.45
CA PHE A 240 -12.79 13.44 0.55
C PHE A 240 -11.60 14.03 1.32
N PRO A 241 -10.35 13.67 1.02
CA PRO A 241 -9.93 12.55 0.14
C PRO A 241 -10.54 11.21 0.56
N TYR A 242 -10.80 10.33 -0.42
CA TYR A 242 -11.50 9.07 -0.17
C TYR A 242 -10.64 8.12 0.67
N ASN A 243 -11.20 7.68 1.79
CA ASN A 243 -10.60 6.62 2.59
C ASN A 243 -10.96 5.27 1.98
N ILE A 244 -9.99 4.57 1.41
CA ILE A 244 -10.13 3.20 0.89
C ILE A 244 -9.49 2.24 1.90
N PRO A 245 -10.25 1.77 2.93
CA PRO A 245 -9.65 1.05 4.03
C PRO A 245 -9.09 -0.31 3.60
N ALA A 246 -8.02 -0.74 4.24
CA ALA A 246 -7.49 -2.07 4.07
C ALA A 246 -8.47 -3.14 4.56
N SER A 247 -8.59 -4.23 3.83
CA SER A 247 -9.33 -5.42 4.27
C SER A 247 -8.40 -6.45 4.89
N ARG A 248 -7.22 -6.63 4.29
CA ARG A 248 -6.29 -7.69 4.73
C ARG A 248 -4.86 -7.43 4.33
N PHE A 249 -3.94 -7.71 5.27
CA PHE A 249 -2.50 -7.81 4.99
C PHE A 249 -2.18 -9.22 4.44
N LEU A 250 -1.54 -9.29 3.28
CA LEU A 250 -1.00 -10.53 2.74
C LEU A 250 0.34 -10.86 3.40
N ARG A 251 0.30 -11.67 4.45
CA ARG A 251 1.52 -12.14 5.10
C ARG A 251 2.37 -12.98 4.15
N PRO A 252 3.70 -12.83 4.17
CA PRO A 252 4.58 -13.69 3.40
C PRO A 252 4.48 -15.15 3.87
N TRP A 253 4.80 -16.07 2.97
CA TRP A 253 4.91 -17.49 3.30
C TRP A 253 6.00 -17.72 4.36
N SER A 254 5.72 -18.64 5.28
CA SER A 254 6.65 -18.98 6.36
C SER A 254 6.74 -20.51 6.52
N GLY A 255 7.94 -21.04 6.45
CA GLY A 255 8.18 -22.48 6.67
C GLY A 255 7.70 -22.97 8.04
N ARG A 256 7.77 -22.10 9.07
CA ARG A 256 7.29 -22.41 10.44
C ARG A 256 5.76 -22.57 10.51
N LEU A 257 5.02 -21.86 9.65
CA LEU A 257 3.55 -21.82 9.66
C LEU A 257 2.96 -22.50 8.42
N ARG A 258 3.75 -23.30 7.69
CA ARG A 258 3.32 -23.96 6.44
C ARG A 258 2.02 -24.76 6.56
N ALA A 259 1.78 -25.39 7.71
CA ALA A 259 0.55 -26.15 7.96
C ALA A 259 -0.71 -25.26 8.02
N LEU A 260 -0.56 -23.96 8.30
CA LEU A 260 -1.65 -22.99 8.42
C LEU A 260 -1.90 -22.20 7.12
N GLU A 261 -1.06 -22.35 6.09
CA GLU A 261 -1.16 -21.60 4.84
C GLU A 261 -2.53 -21.78 4.15
N GLY A 262 -3.11 -22.97 4.22
CA GLY A 262 -4.45 -23.23 3.70
C GLY A 262 -5.54 -22.41 4.40
N LEU A 263 -5.43 -22.20 5.72
CA LEU A 263 -6.38 -21.37 6.48
C LEU A 263 -6.21 -19.89 6.11
N ARG A 264 -4.97 -19.41 6.04
CA ARG A 264 -4.65 -18.04 5.64
C ARG A 264 -5.21 -17.71 4.25
N LEU A 265 -4.97 -18.58 3.27
CA LEU A 265 -5.49 -18.38 1.92
C LEU A 265 -7.02 -18.42 1.91
N ARG A 266 -7.66 -19.41 2.55
CA ARG A 266 -9.13 -19.49 2.66
C ARG A 266 -9.72 -18.22 3.23
N ARG A 267 -9.06 -17.61 4.24
CA ARG A 267 -9.46 -16.36 4.86
C ARG A 267 -9.51 -15.19 3.86
N ILE A 268 -8.50 -15.10 2.96
CA ILE A 268 -8.46 -14.08 1.90
C ILE A 268 -9.55 -14.35 0.87
N LEU A 269 -9.64 -15.57 0.35
CA LEU A 269 -10.61 -15.93 -0.68
C LEU A 269 -12.05 -15.73 -0.21
N SER A 270 -12.38 -16.08 1.06
CA SER A 270 -13.71 -15.83 1.63
C SER A 270 -14.07 -14.33 1.71
N GLY A 271 -13.08 -13.45 1.98
CA GLY A 271 -13.28 -12.00 1.94
C GLY A 271 -13.58 -11.51 0.53
N MET A 272 -12.86 -12.03 -0.48
CA MET A 272 -13.13 -11.73 -1.88
C MET A 272 -14.52 -12.21 -2.33
N ASP A 273 -14.92 -13.44 -1.93
CA ASP A 273 -16.26 -13.97 -2.19
C ASP A 273 -17.35 -13.07 -1.61
N TYR A 274 -17.15 -12.63 -0.37
CA TYR A 274 -18.09 -11.73 0.29
C TYR A 274 -18.22 -10.39 -0.46
N ALA A 275 -17.09 -9.77 -0.82
CA ALA A 275 -17.08 -8.52 -1.57
C ALA A 275 -17.75 -8.65 -2.94
N ALA A 276 -17.46 -9.73 -3.69
CA ALA A 276 -18.03 -9.98 -4.99
C ALA A 276 -19.57 -10.13 -4.95
N ARG A 277 -20.09 -10.85 -3.94
CA ARG A 277 -21.52 -11.11 -3.79
C ARG A 277 -22.31 -9.88 -3.30
N ASN A 278 -21.66 -9.00 -2.53
CA ASN A 278 -22.31 -7.86 -1.88
C ASN A 278 -21.97 -6.51 -2.52
N GLY A 279 -21.27 -6.48 -3.66
CA GLY A 279 -20.91 -5.23 -4.33
C GLY A 279 -19.96 -4.35 -3.51
N GLN A 280 -19.10 -4.95 -2.70
CA GLN A 280 -18.22 -4.22 -1.78
C GLN A 280 -16.77 -4.23 -2.24
N VAL A 281 -15.95 -3.41 -1.61
CA VAL A 281 -14.50 -3.32 -1.82
C VAL A 281 -13.78 -4.31 -0.91
N PHE A 282 -12.93 -5.15 -1.48
CA PHE A 282 -11.94 -5.95 -0.76
C PHE A 282 -10.54 -5.43 -1.10
N HIS A 283 -9.80 -4.89 -0.13
CA HIS A 283 -8.51 -4.25 -0.30
C HIS A 283 -7.40 -5.09 0.34
N LEU A 284 -6.61 -5.76 -0.50
CA LEU A 284 -5.46 -6.58 -0.10
C LEU A 284 -4.18 -5.75 -0.19
N TRP A 285 -3.25 -5.88 0.79
CA TRP A 285 -2.02 -5.12 0.77
C TRP A 285 -0.83 -5.89 1.33
N TRP A 286 0.39 -5.55 0.88
CA TRP A 286 1.64 -6.08 1.42
C TRP A 286 2.85 -5.24 0.96
N HIS A 287 4.03 -5.62 1.45
CA HIS A 287 5.29 -5.03 1.03
C HIS A 287 5.97 -5.95 0.01
N PRO A 288 6.43 -5.47 -1.16
CA PRO A 288 7.13 -6.28 -2.15
C PRO A 288 8.36 -7.01 -1.60
N HIS A 289 9.11 -6.39 -0.68
CA HIS A 289 10.27 -7.01 -0.05
C HIS A 289 9.92 -8.23 0.82
N ASN A 290 8.68 -8.36 1.27
CA ASN A 290 8.22 -9.59 1.95
C ASN A 290 8.25 -10.82 1.05
N PHE A 291 8.22 -10.63 -0.27
CA PHE A 291 8.32 -11.72 -1.25
C PHE A 291 9.77 -12.01 -1.63
N GLY A 292 10.72 -11.19 -1.24
CA GLY A 292 12.15 -11.35 -1.54
C GLY A 292 12.73 -12.68 -1.07
N MET A 293 12.18 -13.23 0.03
CA MET A 293 12.47 -14.60 0.46
C MET A 293 11.29 -15.52 0.15
N ASN A 294 11.57 -16.80 -0.15
CA ASN A 294 10.54 -17.78 -0.51
C ASN A 294 9.64 -17.33 -1.69
N LEU A 295 10.24 -16.67 -2.68
CA LEU A 295 9.53 -16.10 -3.82
C LEU A 295 8.59 -17.10 -4.53
N PRO A 296 9.01 -18.36 -4.84
CA PRO A 296 8.13 -19.32 -5.50
C PRO A 296 6.86 -19.62 -4.69
N GLN A 297 6.99 -19.75 -3.37
CA GLN A 297 5.85 -20.05 -2.49
C GLN A 297 4.91 -18.84 -2.40
N ASN A 298 5.46 -17.62 -2.28
CA ASN A 298 4.68 -16.40 -2.26
C ASN A 298 3.93 -16.18 -3.58
N LEU A 299 4.58 -16.38 -4.72
CA LEU A 299 3.96 -16.31 -6.05
C LEU A 299 2.88 -17.39 -6.24
N THR A 300 3.09 -18.61 -5.72
CA THR A 300 2.07 -19.67 -5.75
C THR A 300 0.80 -19.22 -5.03
N VAL A 301 0.92 -18.60 -3.86
CA VAL A 301 -0.23 -18.04 -3.12
C VAL A 301 -0.89 -16.91 -3.90
N LEU A 302 -0.09 -15.97 -4.42
CA LEU A 302 -0.59 -14.83 -5.19
C LEU A 302 -1.32 -15.28 -6.46
N ARG A 303 -0.79 -16.26 -7.18
CA ARG A 303 -1.43 -16.85 -8.36
C ARG A 303 -2.80 -17.47 -8.02
N ARG A 304 -2.92 -18.14 -6.87
CA ARG A 304 -4.21 -18.69 -6.42
C ARG A 304 -5.22 -17.59 -6.11
N ILE A 305 -4.79 -16.47 -5.53
CA ILE A 305 -5.63 -15.28 -5.29
C ILE A 305 -6.09 -14.67 -6.62
N ALA A 306 -5.17 -14.50 -7.57
CA ALA A 306 -5.45 -13.96 -8.90
C ALA A 306 -6.40 -14.85 -9.72
N ALA A 307 -6.20 -16.18 -9.68
CA ALA A 307 -7.10 -17.14 -10.32
C ALA A 307 -8.51 -17.09 -9.71
N HIS A 308 -8.61 -16.92 -8.39
CA HIS A 308 -9.90 -16.78 -7.72
C HIS A 308 -10.60 -15.45 -8.11
N TYR A 309 -9.85 -14.35 -8.19
CA TYR A 309 -10.38 -13.10 -8.74
C TYR A 309 -10.95 -13.30 -10.16
N HIS A 310 -10.23 -14.03 -11.03
CA HIS A 310 -10.71 -14.31 -12.38
C HIS A 310 -12.06 -15.07 -12.39
N GLN A 311 -12.24 -16.04 -11.48
CA GLN A 311 -13.52 -16.72 -11.29
C GLN A 311 -14.63 -15.76 -10.82
N LEU A 312 -14.33 -14.91 -9.84
CA LEU A 312 -15.27 -13.92 -9.31
C LEU A 312 -15.65 -12.86 -10.36
N ARG A 313 -14.70 -12.47 -11.21
CA ARG A 313 -14.96 -11.60 -12.36
C ARG A 313 -15.94 -12.24 -13.32
N ALA A 314 -15.75 -13.51 -13.67
CA ALA A 314 -16.63 -14.25 -14.58
C ALA A 314 -18.03 -14.46 -13.97
N THR A 315 -18.13 -14.74 -12.66
CA THR A 315 -19.41 -15.10 -12.01
C THR A 315 -20.21 -13.90 -11.53
N TYR A 316 -19.54 -12.88 -10.96
CA TYR A 316 -20.19 -11.74 -10.31
C TYR A 316 -19.85 -10.39 -10.96
N GLY A 317 -18.99 -10.39 -11.98
CA GLY A 317 -18.53 -9.16 -12.61
C GLY A 317 -17.59 -8.33 -11.72
N MET A 318 -16.91 -8.95 -10.74
CA MET A 318 -15.95 -8.27 -9.87
C MET A 318 -14.87 -7.57 -10.70
N GLU A 319 -14.54 -6.32 -10.35
CA GLU A 319 -13.56 -5.51 -11.06
C GLU A 319 -12.28 -5.32 -10.24
N SER A 320 -11.11 -5.42 -10.89
CA SER A 320 -9.85 -5.01 -10.30
C SER A 320 -9.63 -3.53 -10.60
N GLN A 321 -9.33 -2.76 -9.56
CA GLN A 321 -9.08 -1.32 -9.64
C GLN A 321 -7.87 -0.94 -8.79
N SER A 322 -7.07 0.02 -9.27
CA SER A 322 -6.13 0.72 -8.41
C SER A 322 -6.89 1.65 -7.45
N MET A 323 -6.21 2.17 -6.43
CA MET A 323 -6.83 3.17 -5.54
C MET A 323 -7.22 4.43 -6.32
N GLY A 324 -6.39 4.85 -7.27
CA GLY A 324 -6.68 6.00 -8.13
C GLY A 324 -7.86 5.77 -9.06
N ASP A 325 -8.04 4.56 -9.61
CA ASP A 325 -9.21 4.21 -10.43
C ASP A 325 -10.49 4.27 -9.61
N LEU A 326 -10.48 3.64 -8.44
CA LEU A 326 -11.63 3.65 -7.53
C LEU A 326 -11.98 5.07 -7.08
N ALA A 327 -10.98 5.88 -6.76
CA ALA A 327 -11.20 7.29 -6.40
C ALA A 327 -11.80 8.10 -7.56
N ALA A 328 -11.37 7.85 -8.80
CA ALA A 328 -11.95 8.50 -9.97
C ALA A 328 -13.40 8.07 -10.22
N GLU A 329 -13.73 6.79 -10.01
CA GLU A 329 -15.12 6.31 -10.07
C GLU A 329 -15.96 7.01 -8.99
N LEU A 330 -15.45 7.14 -7.76
CA LEU A 330 -16.17 7.78 -6.66
C LEU A 330 -16.42 9.28 -6.85
N GLN A 331 -15.59 9.98 -7.60
CA GLN A 331 -15.86 11.39 -7.99
C GLN A 331 -17.12 11.54 -8.86
N CYS A 332 -17.45 10.49 -9.64
CA CYS A 332 -18.65 10.44 -10.47
C CYS A 332 -19.81 9.72 -9.76
N TYR A 333 -19.57 9.16 -8.57
CA TYR A 333 -20.56 8.38 -7.84
C TYR A 333 -21.57 9.30 -7.16
N SER A 334 -22.82 9.25 -7.64
CA SER A 334 -23.96 9.84 -6.94
C SER A 334 -24.64 8.72 -6.15
N PRO A 335 -24.61 8.70 -4.81
CA PRO A 335 -25.35 7.68 -4.09
C PRO A 335 -26.84 7.82 -4.44
N ALA A 336 -27.44 6.73 -4.91
CA ALA A 336 -28.89 6.70 -5.10
C ALA A 336 -29.51 7.11 -3.76
N SER A 337 -30.34 8.14 -3.80
CA SER A 337 -31.08 8.65 -2.62
C SER A 337 -31.77 7.46 -1.94
N ALA A 338 -31.29 7.13 -0.73
CA ALA A 338 -31.86 6.11 0.14
C ALA A 338 -33.21 6.54 0.70
#